data_9b675f090268149bd51d59f0933d6ef5
#
_entry.id   9b675f090268149bd51d59f0933d6ef5
#
_cell.length_a   1.000
_cell.length_b   1.000
_cell.length_c   1.000
_cell.angle_alpha   90.00
_cell.angle_beta   90.00
_cell.angle_gamma   90.00
#
_symmetry.space_group_name_H-M   'P 1'
#
loop_
_entity.id
_entity.type
_entity.pdbx_description
1 polymer ?
#
loop_
_entity_poly.entity_id
_entity_poly.type
_entity_poly.pdbx_seq_one_letter_code
_entity_poly.pdbx_strand_id
1 'polypeptide(L)'
;LGIWGLGFPKIPPAGELGKLKKGRDKSTPAQTVPFGAVWQNRSKMSLGKVLRLERLMNRDTGKTIIVPMDHGVSSGPMEGIENVRKAVEDVAEGGANAVVLHKGMVKAGHRGRGKDIGLIVHLSASTDWAPTKNDKVLVCTVEEAIKLGADGVSIHVNVGADMEREMLRDFGYVAKVCEEWGMPLLAMVYGRGKDMNQYEPKVVAHCARLGAELGADIVKVPYTGDPESFTKVVEGCPIPVVIAGGPKMKTEREVLEMVYGAIKAGAKGLSIGRNIFQARDRIKMVRALNLIVHEGKGVEEVLKILE
;
A
#
# COMPACT_ATOMS: atom_id res chain seq x y z
N LEU A 1 -15.86 52.61 -10.32
CA LEU A 1 -14.85 53.44 -10.95
C LEU A 1 -13.51 52.69 -10.83
N GLY A 2 -12.86 52.23 -11.89
CA GLY A 2 -11.53 51.69 -11.89
C GLY A 2 -11.48 50.16 -12.21
N ILE A 3 -11.55 49.84 -13.52
CA ILE A 3 -11.40 48.47 -14.06
C ILE A 3 -9.94 48.15 -14.18
N TRP A 4 -9.49 47.07 -13.54
CA TRP A 4 -8.16 46.50 -13.73
C TRP A 4 -8.21 45.51 -14.91
N GLY A 5 -7.64 45.90 -16.06
CA GLY A 5 -7.41 45.02 -17.20
C GLY A 5 -6.19 44.13 -16.96
N LEU A 6 -6.40 42.84 -16.79
CA LEU A 6 -5.34 41.82 -16.89
C LEU A 6 -5.30 41.30 -18.33
N GLY A 7 -4.30 41.74 -19.09
CA GLY A 7 -4.00 41.25 -20.43
C GLY A 7 -3.51 39.80 -20.39
N PHE A 8 -4.26 38.90 -21.04
CA PHE A 8 -3.78 37.55 -21.34
C PHE A 8 -2.76 37.62 -22.48
N PRO A 9 -1.64 36.84 -22.42
CA PRO A 9 -0.72 36.76 -23.54
C PRO A 9 -1.40 36.11 -24.74
N LYS A 10 -1.25 36.72 -25.92
CA LYS A 10 -1.79 36.23 -27.21
C LYS A 10 -1.10 34.92 -27.60
N ILE A 11 -1.90 33.89 -27.87
CA ILE A 11 -1.47 32.62 -28.45
C ILE A 11 -1.07 32.91 -29.91
N PRO A 12 0.15 32.54 -30.37
CA PRO A 12 0.55 32.70 -31.77
C PRO A 12 -0.22 31.71 -32.67
N PRO A 13 -0.44 32.06 -33.97
CA PRO A 13 -1.19 31.21 -34.89
C PRO A 13 -0.41 29.94 -35.23
N ALA A 14 -1.16 28.85 -35.43
CA ALA A 14 -0.64 27.53 -35.82
C ALA A 14 0.00 27.57 -37.20
N GLY A 15 1.31 27.80 -37.30
CA GLY A 15 2.00 27.89 -38.58
C GLY A 15 3.53 27.82 -38.59
N GLU A 16 4.20 27.90 -37.45
CA GLU A 16 5.68 27.92 -37.42
C GLU A 16 6.29 26.94 -36.41
N LEU A 17 6.04 25.63 -36.55
CA LEU A 17 6.79 24.56 -35.92
C LEU A 17 7.39 23.60 -36.97
N GLY A 18 8.14 24.17 -37.89
CA GLY A 18 8.94 23.43 -38.87
C GLY A 18 10.39 23.77 -38.75
N LYS A 19 11.21 22.81 -38.33
CA LYS A 19 12.69 22.71 -38.40
C LYS A 19 13.44 22.80 -37.05
N LEU A 20 13.39 21.69 -36.30
CA LEU A 20 14.56 21.22 -35.60
C LEU A 20 14.69 19.71 -35.87
N LYS A 21 15.48 19.39 -36.88
CA LYS A 21 15.90 18.03 -37.22
C LYS A 21 17.25 17.74 -36.57
N LYS A 22 17.31 16.48 -36.07
CA LYS A 22 18.44 15.55 -35.97
C LYS A 22 19.08 15.39 -34.56
N GLY A 23 18.97 14.15 -34.12
CA GLY A 23 19.81 13.53 -33.10
C GLY A 23 19.02 12.64 -32.15
N ARG A 24 18.19 11.67 -32.61
CA ARG A 24 17.76 10.55 -31.79
C ARG A 24 18.45 9.29 -32.28
N ASP A 25 19.29 8.79 -31.39
CA ASP A 25 19.85 7.45 -31.45
C ASP A 25 18.72 6.43 -31.46
N LYS A 26 18.73 5.54 -32.46
CA LYS A 26 17.79 4.44 -32.59
C LYS A 26 18.31 3.27 -31.76
N SER A 27 18.14 3.30 -30.46
CA SER A 27 18.32 2.14 -29.61
C SER A 27 17.05 1.87 -28.80
N THR A 28 16.42 0.77 -29.14
CA THR A 28 15.35 0.04 -28.44
C THR A 28 14.04 0.82 -28.20
N PRO A 29 12.89 0.40 -28.76
CA PRO A 29 11.61 0.96 -28.37
C PRO A 29 11.40 0.65 -26.90
N ALA A 30 11.26 1.68 -26.08
CA ALA A 30 10.74 1.53 -24.73
C ALA A 30 9.44 0.72 -24.84
N GLN A 31 9.44 -0.51 -24.32
CA GLN A 31 8.22 -1.29 -24.14
C GLN A 31 7.31 -0.42 -23.31
N THR A 32 6.25 0.11 -23.90
CA THR A 32 5.15 0.75 -23.20
C THR A 32 4.57 -0.32 -22.28
N VAL A 33 4.95 -0.26 -21.01
CA VAL A 33 4.35 -1.11 -19.98
C VAL A 33 2.84 -0.81 -20.02
N PRO A 34 1.98 -1.79 -20.30
CA PRO A 34 0.56 -1.53 -20.32
C PRO A 34 0.16 -0.97 -18.97
N PHE A 35 -0.59 0.12 -18.97
CA PHE A 35 -1.17 0.75 -17.79
C PHE A 35 -1.66 -0.36 -16.86
N GLY A 36 -1.09 -0.46 -15.65
CA GLY A 36 -1.28 -1.61 -14.77
C GLY A 36 -2.78 -1.90 -14.52
N ALA A 37 -3.10 -3.14 -14.21
CA ALA A 37 -4.49 -3.65 -14.04
C ALA A 37 -5.36 -2.77 -13.10
N VAL A 38 -4.77 -2.11 -12.12
CA VAL A 38 -5.41 -1.10 -11.24
C VAL A 38 -6.11 0.00 -12.05
N TRP A 39 -5.55 0.37 -13.20
CA TRP A 39 -6.02 1.49 -14.01
C TRP A 39 -6.97 1.08 -15.14
N GLN A 40 -7.13 -0.21 -15.41
CA GLN A 40 -8.05 -0.70 -16.45
C GLN A 40 -9.53 -0.50 -16.09
N ASN A 41 -9.87 -0.43 -14.80
CA ASN A 41 -11.24 -0.22 -14.31
C ASN A 41 -11.54 1.23 -13.89
N ARG A 42 -10.70 2.20 -14.25
CA ARG A 42 -10.88 3.63 -13.89
C ARG A 42 -12.25 4.19 -14.24
N SER A 43 -12.79 3.83 -15.39
CA SER A 43 -14.10 4.32 -15.85
C SER A 43 -15.27 3.90 -14.97
N LYS A 44 -15.07 2.92 -14.09
CA LYS A 44 -16.08 2.43 -13.14
C LYS A 44 -15.92 2.98 -11.73
N MET A 45 -14.82 3.68 -11.44
CA MET A 45 -14.53 4.24 -10.12
C MET A 45 -14.93 5.72 -10.07
N SER A 46 -15.35 6.22 -8.89
CA SER A 46 -15.52 7.65 -8.69
C SER A 46 -14.19 8.39 -8.85
N LEU A 47 -14.22 9.62 -9.36
CA LEU A 47 -13.01 10.44 -9.52
C LEU A 47 -12.26 10.60 -8.21
N GLY A 48 -12.96 10.77 -7.09
CA GLY A 48 -12.35 10.89 -5.76
C GLY A 48 -11.53 9.65 -5.37
N LYS A 49 -12.04 8.44 -5.67
CA LYS A 49 -11.32 7.19 -5.42
C LYS A 49 -10.06 7.09 -6.29
N VAL A 50 -10.16 7.43 -7.57
CA VAL A 50 -9.01 7.43 -8.50
C VAL A 50 -7.90 8.36 -8.01
N LEU A 51 -8.22 9.61 -7.66
CA LEU A 51 -7.23 10.59 -7.20
C LEU A 51 -6.54 10.16 -5.90
N ARG A 52 -7.29 9.55 -4.97
CA ARG A 52 -6.73 9.00 -3.73
C ARG A 52 -5.84 7.78 -3.98
N LEU A 53 -6.24 6.86 -4.87
CA LEU A 53 -5.42 5.72 -5.24
C LEU A 53 -4.07 6.13 -5.84
N GLU A 54 -4.02 7.21 -6.63
CA GLU A 54 -2.77 7.76 -7.19
C GLU A 54 -1.81 8.30 -6.11
N ARG A 55 -2.30 8.57 -4.91
CA ARG A 55 -1.46 8.93 -3.75
C ARG A 55 -0.96 7.72 -2.98
N LEU A 56 -1.63 6.57 -3.12
CA LEU A 56 -1.26 5.32 -2.45
C LEU A 56 -0.42 4.40 -3.33
N MET A 57 -0.52 4.55 -4.65
CA MET A 57 0.16 3.69 -5.63
C MET A 57 0.89 4.55 -6.66
N ASN A 58 2.06 4.11 -7.09
CA ASN A 58 2.80 4.77 -8.15
C ASN A 58 2.01 4.68 -9.47
N ARG A 59 1.78 5.83 -10.10
CA ARG A 59 0.97 5.94 -11.32
C ARG A 59 1.57 5.17 -12.49
N ASP A 60 2.89 5.20 -12.65
CA ASP A 60 3.58 4.66 -13.81
C ASP A 60 3.73 3.13 -13.74
N THR A 61 4.02 2.61 -12.53
CA THR A 61 4.24 1.18 -12.33
C THR A 61 2.98 0.43 -11.88
N GLY A 62 1.97 1.14 -11.36
CA GLY A 62 0.78 0.54 -10.73
C GLY A 62 1.10 -0.27 -9.47
N LYS A 63 2.25 -0.01 -8.84
CA LYS A 63 2.73 -0.72 -7.65
C LYS A 63 2.83 0.19 -6.44
N THR A 64 3.02 -0.38 -5.25
CA THR A 64 3.07 0.39 -4.00
C THR A 64 4.04 -0.18 -2.98
N ILE A 65 4.62 0.72 -2.18
CA ILE A 65 5.35 0.43 -0.95
C ILE A 65 4.60 1.10 0.19
N ILE A 66 3.86 0.31 0.96
CA ILE A 66 3.11 0.77 2.14
C ILE A 66 3.88 0.37 3.40
N VAL A 67 4.07 1.29 4.34
CA VAL A 67 4.73 1.01 5.61
C VAL A 67 3.75 1.15 6.78
N PRO A 68 3.16 0.05 7.26
CA PRO A 68 2.29 0.06 8.43
C PRO A 68 3.06 0.38 9.72
N MET A 69 2.54 1.32 10.49
CA MET A 69 3.01 1.74 11.82
C MET A 69 1.86 1.76 12.83
N ASP A 70 0.85 0.93 12.59
CA ASP A 70 -0.37 0.75 13.40
C ASP A 70 -0.19 -0.25 14.56
N HIS A 71 1.00 -0.78 14.75
CA HIS A 71 1.32 -1.84 15.72
C HIS A 71 1.15 -1.42 17.19
N GLY A 72 1.25 -0.11 17.49
CA GLY A 72 1.21 0.40 18.85
C GLY A 72 -0.09 0.10 19.60
N VAL A 73 -1.22 -0.01 18.92
CA VAL A 73 -2.49 -0.40 19.58
C VAL A 73 -2.45 -1.85 20.05
N SER A 74 -1.85 -2.73 19.26
CA SER A 74 -1.76 -4.15 19.61
C SER A 74 -0.72 -4.43 20.70
N SER A 75 0.50 -3.90 20.52
CA SER A 75 1.68 -4.33 21.29
C SER A 75 2.31 -3.21 22.14
N GLY A 76 1.70 -2.02 22.22
CA GLY A 76 2.27 -0.86 22.92
C GLY A 76 3.39 -0.17 22.15
N PRO A 77 4.22 0.63 22.84
CA PRO A 77 5.39 1.26 22.23
C PRO A 77 6.31 0.19 21.65
N MET A 78 6.62 0.32 20.36
CA MET A 78 7.42 -0.67 19.62
C MET A 78 8.69 -0.01 19.09
N GLU A 79 9.81 -0.73 19.20
CA GLU A 79 11.10 -0.30 18.66
C GLU A 79 10.95 0.13 17.19
N GLY A 80 11.48 1.31 16.90
CA GLY A 80 11.48 1.90 15.57
C GLY A 80 10.28 2.79 15.25
N ILE A 81 9.22 2.78 16.07
CA ILE A 81 8.06 3.68 15.94
C ILE A 81 7.70 4.39 17.25
N GLU A 82 8.61 4.45 18.22
CA GLU A 82 8.43 5.27 19.43
C GLU A 82 8.26 6.75 19.06
N ASN A 83 9.05 7.21 18.08
CA ASN A 83 8.89 8.50 17.43
C ASN A 83 8.28 8.29 16.04
N VAL A 84 6.94 8.24 15.99
CA VAL A 84 6.19 8.00 14.73
C VAL A 84 6.51 9.05 13.67
N ARG A 85 6.67 10.34 14.05
CA ARG A 85 7.01 11.42 13.13
C ARG A 85 8.34 11.14 12.41
N LYS A 86 9.38 10.83 13.17
CA LYS A 86 10.69 10.50 12.60
C LYS A 86 10.63 9.26 11.71
N ALA A 87 9.89 8.23 12.12
CA ALA A 87 9.71 7.04 11.31
C ALA A 87 8.99 7.32 9.97
N VAL A 88 7.95 8.17 9.99
CA VAL A 88 7.24 8.61 8.78
C VAL A 88 8.15 9.45 7.88
N GLU A 89 8.94 10.37 8.44
CA GLU A 89 9.91 11.17 7.70
C GLU A 89 10.94 10.30 6.99
N ASP A 90 11.53 9.32 7.69
CA ASP A 90 12.54 8.41 7.14
C ASP A 90 12.00 7.57 5.98
N VAL A 91 10.82 6.95 6.14
CA VAL A 91 10.27 6.11 5.07
C VAL A 91 9.79 6.94 3.88
N ALA A 92 9.33 8.16 4.11
CA ALA A 92 8.96 9.08 3.05
C ALA A 92 10.20 9.56 2.26
N GLU A 93 11.31 9.87 2.94
CA GLU A 93 12.59 10.19 2.29
C GLU A 93 13.13 9.00 1.49
N GLY A 94 12.91 7.78 1.99
CA GLY A 94 13.23 6.55 1.27
C GLY A 94 12.40 6.32 0.01
N GLY A 95 11.26 7.01 -0.12
CA GLY A 95 10.36 6.93 -1.28
C GLY A 95 9.20 5.93 -1.10
N ALA A 96 8.77 5.65 0.13
CA ALA A 96 7.55 4.88 0.35
C ALA A 96 6.31 5.64 -0.19
N ASN A 97 5.35 4.89 -0.72
CA ASN A 97 4.12 5.49 -1.27
C ASN A 97 3.14 5.89 -0.17
N ALA A 98 3.00 5.09 0.87
CA ALA A 98 2.05 5.35 1.94
C ALA A 98 2.48 4.77 3.29
N VAL A 99 1.92 5.34 4.37
CA VAL A 99 1.97 4.79 5.73
C VAL A 99 0.58 4.41 6.22
N VAL A 100 0.50 3.43 7.13
CA VAL A 100 -0.73 3.09 7.84
C VAL A 100 -0.59 3.52 9.29
N LEU A 101 -1.52 4.34 9.78
CA LEU A 101 -1.55 4.85 11.15
C LEU A 101 -2.94 4.69 11.77
N HIS A 102 -3.01 4.52 13.08
CA HIS A 102 -4.26 4.74 13.81
C HIS A 102 -4.55 6.23 13.98
N LYS A 103 -5.83 6.60 14.09
CA LYS A 103 -6.33 7.98 14.13
C LYS A 103 -5.60 8.90 15.12
N GLY A 104 -5.23 8.41 16.29
CA GLY A 104 -4.49 9.18 17.29
C GLY A 104 -3.06 9.51 16.85
N MET A 105 -2.42 8.61 16.11
CA MET A 105 -1.04 8.79 15.64
C MET A 105 -0.94 9.69 14.40
N VAL A 106 -2.02 9.93 13.66
CA VAL A 106 -2.02 10.86 12.53
C VAL A 106 -1.58 12.25 12.97
N LYS A 107 -2.17 12.78 14.05
CA LYS A 107 -1.82 14.11 14.60
C LYS A 107 -0.40 14.17 15.17
N ALA A 108 0.08 13.06 15.73
CA ALA A 108 1.41 12.99 16.35
C ALA A 108 2.53 12.72 15.33
N GLY A 109 2.24 12.02 14.24
CA GLY A 109 3.25 11.45 13.36
C GLY A 109 3.20 11.88 11.90
N HIS A 110 2.02 12.05 11.29
CA HIS A 110 1.96 12.43 9.87
C HIS A 110 2.47 13.85 9.63
N ARG A 111 3.14 14.06 8.51
CA ARG A 111 3.80 15.35 8.21
C ARG A 111 2.86 16.53 7.94
N GLY A 112 1.59 16.23 7.61
CA GLY A 112 0.58 17.25 7.37
C GLY A 112 0.78 18.08 6.10
N ARG A 113 1.49 17.55 5.10
CA ARG A 113 1.74 18.21 3.81
C ARG A 113 0.96 17.52 2.70
N GLY A 114 0.25 18.32 1.86
CA GLY A 114 -0.70 17.79 0.89
C GLY A 114 -0.11 16.97 -0.26
N LYS A 115 1.17 17.18 -0.64
CA LYS A 115 1.86 16.40 -1.69
C LYS A 115 2.86 15.40 -1.11
N ASP A 116 2.64 15.02 0.11
CA ASP A 116 3.54 14.16 0.84
C ASP A 116 3.18 12.69 0.70
N ILE A 117 3.82 11.82 1.52
CA ILE A 117 3.49 10.40 1.60
C ILE A 117 1.98 10.18 1.81
N GLY A 118 1.40 9.19 1.14
CA GLY A 118 -0.01 8.82 1.30
C GLY A 118 -0.33 8.36 2.71
N LEU A 119 -1.53 8.69 3.19
CA LEU A 119 -2.02 8.31 4.51
C LEU A 119 -3.16 7.30 4.41
N ILE A 120 -2.96 6.12 5.01
CA ILE A 120 -4.01 5.14 5.25
C ILE A 120 -4.33 5.13 6.75
N VAL A 121 -5.59 5.37 7.12
CA VAL A 121 -6.02 5.26 8.51
C VAL A 121 -6.55 3.86 8.79
N HIS A 122 -5.96 3.17 9.79
CA HIS A 122 -6.41 1.84 10.18
C HIS A 122 -7.64 1.92 11.09
N LEU A 123 -8.69 1.21 10.68
CA LEU A 123 -10.00 1.28 11.35
C LEU A 123 -10.20 0.20 12.42
N SER A 124 -9.47 -0.91 12.33
CA SER A 124 -9.65 -2.09 13.20
C SER A 124 -8.61 -2.13 14.33
N ALA A 125 -8.98 -2.62 15.49
CA ALA A 125 -8.08 -2.80 16.62
C ALA A 125 -8.35 -4.07 17.42
N SER A 126 -7.31 -4.60 18.04
CA SER A 126 -7.31 -5.49 19.19
C SER A 126 -5.96 -5.41 19.87
N THR A 127 -5.84 -5.88 21.10
CA THR A 127 -4.57 -5.87 21.84
C THR A 127 -4.04 -7.29 22.01
N ASP A 128 -2.72 -7.43 22.18
CA ASP A 128 -2.08 -8.72 22.49
C ASP A 128 -2.46 -9.24 23.88
N TRP A 129 -3.03 -8.38 24.73
CA TRP A 129 -3.54 -8.72 26.07
C TRP A 129 -4.96 -9.30 26.05
N ALA A 130 -5.68 -9.15 24.93
CA ALA A 130 -7.02 -9.71 24.82
C ALA A 130 -6.98 -11.24 24.80
N PRO A 131 -7.93 -11.93 25.46
CA PRO A 131 -8.03 -13.39 25.40
C PRO A 131 -8.10 -13.92 23.95
N THR A 132 -8.76 -13.17 23.09
CA THR A 132 -8.97 -13.46 21.67
C THR A 132 -8.32 -12.38 20.82
N LYS A 133 -6.98 -12.30 20.82
CA LYS A 133 -6.19 -11.28 20.10
C LYS A 133 -6.46 -11.20 18.61
N ASN A 134 -7.05 -12.24 18.03
CA ASN A 134 -7.40 -12.29 16.62
C ASN A 134 -8.75 -11.62 16.29
N ASP A 135 -9.55 -11.30 17.31
CA ASP A 135 -10.83 -10.64 17.13
C ASP A 135 -10.63 -9.13 17.04
N LYS A 136 -11.01 -8.57 15.90
CA LYS A 136 -10.86 -7.14 15.62
C LYS A 136 -12.20 -6.43 15.70
N VAL A 137 -12.18 -5.21 16.24
CA VAL A 137 -13.35 -4.33 16.31
C VAL A 137 -13.04 -3.01 15.63
N LEU A 138 -14.06 -2.34 15.10
CA LEU A 138 -13.91 -1.00 14.55
C LEU A 138 -13.72 0.03 15.66
N VAL A 139 -12.68 0.86 15.55
CA VAL A 139 -12.34 1.94 16.49
C VAL A 139 -12.27 3.30 15.82
N CYS A 140 -12.50 3.35 14.50
CA CYS A 140 -12.52 4.56 13.70
C CYS A 140 -13.50 4.37 12.54
N THR A 141 -14.20 5.44 12.13
CA THR A 141 -15.06 5.41 10.95
C THR A 141 -14.35 5.97 9.71
N VAL A 142 -14.91 5.73 8.53
CA VAL A 142 -14.40 6.30 7.27
C VAL A 142 -14.48 7.82 7.30
N GLU A 143 -15.55 8.39 7.87
CA GLU A 143 -15.75 9.85 7.98
C GLU A 143 -14.74 10.49 8.94
N GLU A 144 -14.38 9.81 10.05
CA GLU A 144 -13.29 10.27 10.92
C GLU A 144 -11.96 10.29 10.16
N ALA A 145 -11.68 9.26 9.36
CA ALA A 145 -10.48 9.18 8.54
C ALA A 145 -10.43 10.28 7.47
N ILE A 146 -11.55 10.60 6.82
CA ILE A 146 -11.67 11.72 5.86
C ILE A 146 -11.30 13.04 6.53
N LYS A 147 -11.82 13.31 7.73
CA LYS A 147 -11.51 14.53 8.50
C LYS A 147 -10.05 14.62 8.90
N LEU A 148 -9.35 13.51 9.00
CA LEU A 148 -7.91 13.45 9.26
C LEU A 148 -7.06 13.62 7.99
N GLY A 149 -7.69 13.73 6.80
CA GLY A 149 -6.99 13.88 5.53
C GLY A 149 -6.50 12.56 4.95
N ALA A 150 -7.12 11.42 5.29
CA ALA A 150 -6.74 10.12 4.77
C ALA A 150 -6.91 10.01 3.25
N ASP A 151 -5.95 9.39 2.60
CA ASP A 151 -5.98 8.99 1.18
C ASP A 151 -6.60 7.60 1.01
N GLY A 152 -6.67 6.83 2.08
CA GLY A 152 -7.31 5.53 2.15
C GLY A 152 -7.58 5.09 3.59
N VAL A 153 -8.33 4.03 3.74
CA VAL A 153 -8.54 3.38 5.04
C VAL A 153 -8.17 1.91 4.96
N SER A 154 -7.93 1.28 6.10
CA SER A 154 -7.69 -0.15 6.15
C SER A 154 -8.52 -0.85 7.21
N ILE A 155 -8.90 -2.08 6.92
CA ILE A 155 -9.60 -2.98 7.83
C ILE A 155 -8.85 -4.30 7.97
N HIS A 156 -9.00 -4.97 9.09
CA HIS A 156 -8.34 -6.25 9.36
C HIS A 156 -9.39 -7.34 9.63
N VAL A 157 -9.28 -8.44 8.89
CA VAL A 157 -10.11 -9.63 9.06
C VAL A 157 -9.22 -10.85 9.26
N ASN A 158 -9.53 -11.64 10.28
CA ASN A 158 -8.89 -12.93 10.55
C ASN A 158 -9.88 -14.05 10.25
N VAL A 159 -9.71 -14.73 9.11
CA VAL A 159 -10.53 -15.85 8.68
C VAL A 159 -10.31 -17.03 9.61
N GLY A 160 -11.39 -17.64 10.07
CA GLY A 160 -11.38 -18.75 11.01
C GLY A 160 -11.20 -18.36 12.48
N ALA A 161 -11.14 -17.07 12.81
CA ALA A 161 -11.16 -16.58 14.21
C ALA A 161 -12.58 -16.65 14.81
N ASP A 162 -12.67 -16.61 16.11
CA ASP A 162 -13.94 -16.79 16.84
C ASP A 162 -15.00 -15.73 16.44
N MET A 163 -14.57 -14.50 16.21
CA MET A 163 -15.43 -13.38 15.81
C MET A 163 -15.36 -13.07 14.29
N GLU A 164 -15.08 -14.06 13.46
CA GLU A 164 -15.01 -13.86 11.99
C GLU A 164 -16.29 -13.23 11.45
N ARG A 165 -17.46 -13.67 11.88
CA ARG A 165 -18.76 -13.17 11.42
C ARG A 165 -18.90 -11.66 11.63
N GLU A 166 -18.50 -11.18 12.78
CA GLU A 166 -18.53 -9.75 13.15
C GLU A 166 -17.53 -8.96 12.31
N MET A 167 -16.31 -9.47 12.11
CA MET A 167 -15.30 -8.85 11.26
C MET A 167 -15.74 -8.77 9.79
N LEU A 168 -16.42 -9.79 9.27
CA LEU A 168 -16.99 -9.78 7.91
C LEU A 168 -18.13 -8.77 7.78
N ARG A 169 -19.01 -8.67 8.78
CA ARG A 169 -20.05 -7.64 8.83
C ARG A 169 -19.47 -6.24 8.82
N ASP A 170 -18.45 -6.00 9.64
CA ASP A 170 -17.75 -4.73 9.71
C ASP A 170 -17.04 -4.41 8.40
N PHE A 171 -16.46 -5.42 7.73
CA PHE A 171 -15.87 -5.24 6.40
C PHE A 171 -16.92 -4.78 5.37
N GLY A 172 -18.04 -5.49 5.29
CA GLY A 172 -19.11 -5.12 4.35
C GLY A 172 -19.64 -3.70 4.58
N TYR A 173 -19.78 -3.29 5.86
CA TYR A 173 -20.18 -1.93 6.22
C TYR A 173 -19.12 -0.90 5.75
N VAL A 174 -17.84 -1.12 6.08
CA VAL A 174 -16.76 -0.20 5.70
C VAL A 174 -16.63 -0.10 4.18
N ALA A 175 -16.72 -1.23 3.45
CA ALA A 175 -16.63 -1.26 2.00
C ALA A 175 -17.75 -0.42 1.36
N LYS A 176 -18.99 -0.52 1.86
CA LYS A 176 -20.11 0.30 1.42
C LYS A 176 -19.84 1.80 1.62
N VAL A 177 -19.41 2.21 2.82
CA VAL A 177 -19.10 3.61 3.12
C VAL A 177 -17.93 4.13 2.30
N CYS A 178 -16.90 3.30 2.08
CA CYS A 178 -15.78 3.62 1.19
C CYS A 178 -16.20 3.89 -0.24
N GLU A 179 -17.17 3.12 -0.77
CA GLU A 179 -17.70 3.37 -2.11
C GLU A 179 -18.49 4.67 -2.17
N GLU A 180 -19.33 4.95 -1.17
CA GLU A 180 -20.12 6.19 -1.08
C GLU A 180 -19.23 7.45 -1.06
N TRP A 181 -18.09 7.41 -0.35
CA TRP A 181 -17.16 8.53 -0.22
C TRP A 181 -16.02 8.52 -1.25
N GLY A 182 -15.95 7.53 -2.14
CA GLY A 182 -14.82 7.37 -3.04
C GLY A 182 -13.50 7.22 -2.28
N MET A 183 -13.51 6.47 -1.17
CA MET A 183 -12.35 6.21 -0.31
C MET A 183 -11.74 4.85 -0.69
N PRO A 184 -10.43 4.77 -1.01
CA PRO A 184 -9.75 3.50 -1.19
C PRO A 184 -9.72 2.66 0.09
N LEU A 185 -10.00 1.36 -0.06
CA LEU A 185 -10.00 0.39 1.03
C LEU A 185 -8.89 -0.65 0.86
N LEU A 186 -7.97 -0.69 1.80
CA LEU A 186 -6.96 -1.75 1.97
C LEU A 186 -7.50 -2.80 2.95
N ALA A 187 -7.82 -3.99 2.47
CA ALA A 187 -8.18 -5.11 3.34
C ALA A 187 -6.94 -5.92 3.75
N MET A 188 -6.69 -6.05 5.05
CA MET A 188 -5.68 -6.93 5.63
C MET A 188 -6.37 -8.24 6.03
N VAL A 189 -6.16 -9.32 5.27
CA VAL A 189 -6.88 -10.58 5.45
C VAL A 189 -5.91 -11.72 5.71
N TYR A 190 -6.12 -12.44 6.82
CA TYR A 190 -5.24 -13.51 7.25
C TYR A 190 -6.04 -14.75 7.68
N GLY A 191 -5.55 -15.95 7.37
CA GLY A 191 -6.07 -17.18 7.95
C GLY A 191 -5.49 -17.39 9.36
N ARG A 192 -6.31 -17.21 10.39
CA ARG A 192 -5.87 -17.31 11.79
C ARG A 192 -6.82 -18.14 12.65
N GLY A 193 -7.58 -19.03 12.02
CA GLY A 193 -8.37 -20.01 12.73
C GLY A 193 -7.51 -21.04 13.44
N LYS A 194 -8.14 -21.79 14.35
CA LYS A 194 -7.51 -22.93 14.99
C LYS A 194 -7.02 -23.91 13.92
N ASP A 195 -5.78 -24.34 14.03
CA ASP A 195 -5.12 -25.29 13.12
C ASP A 195 -4.94 -24.78 11.65
N MET A 196 -5.10 -23.48 11.41
CA MET A 196 -4.84 -22.88 10.10
C MET A 196 -3.39 -22.42 9.96
N ASN A 197 -2.73 -22.82 8.88
CA ASN A 197 -1.46 -22.23 8.46
C ASN A 197 -1.72 -21.03 7.56
N GLN A 198 -1.48 -19.83 8.07
CA GLN A 198 -1.70 -18.58 7.32
C GLN A 198 -0.84 -18.41 6.06
N TYR A 199 0.21 -19.21 5.90
CA TYR A 199 1.12 -19.19 4.74
C TYR A 199 0.77 -20.26 3.70
N GLU A 200 -0.18 -21.14 3.99
CA GLU A 200 -0.61 -22.16 3.05
C GLU A 200 -1.23 -21.51 1.80
N PRO A 201 -0.81 -21.88 0.58
CA PRO A 201 -1.26 -21.25 -0.66
C PRO A 201 -2.79 -21.19 -0.82
N LYS A 202 -3.52 -22.25 -0.43
CA LYS A 202 -4.98 -22.26 -0.48
C LYS A 202 -5.62 -21.26 0.47
N VAL A 203 -5.07 -21.12 1.69
CA VAL A 203 -5.54 -20.17 2.71
C VAL A 203 -5.26 -18.74 2.24
N VAL A 204 -4.06 -18.49 1.72
CA VAL A 204 -3.68 -17.15 1.21
C VAL A 204 -4.55 -16.76 0.01
N ALA A 205 -4.79 -17.70 -0.94
CA ALA A 205 -5.65 -17.46 -2.10
C ALA A 205 -7.10 -17.16 -1.68
N HIS A 206 -7.64 -17.88 -0.70
CA HIS A 206 -8.97 -17.61 -0.15
C HIS A 206 -9.02 -16.21 0.48
N CYS A 207 -8.05 -15.86 1.33
CA CYS A 207 -7.97 -14.53 1.95
C CYS A 207 -7.90 -13.40 0.91
N ALA A 208 -7.10 -13.57 -0.15
CA ALA A 208 -7.00 -12.59 -1.23
C ALA A 208 -8.34 -12.44 -1.98
N ARG A 209 -8.97 -13.54 -2.32
CA ARG A 209 -10.25 -13.55 -3.01
C ARG A 209 -11.38 -12.98 -2.18
N LEU A 210 -11.45 -13.30 -0.88
CA LEU A 210 -12.42 -12.75 0.06
C LEU A 210 -12.33 -11.23 0.11
N GLY A 211 -11.11 -10.67 0.22
CA GLY A 211 -10.91 -9.23 0.20
C GLY A 211 -11.47 -8.56 -1.06
N ALA A 212 -11.25 -9.18 -2.22
CA ALA A 212 -11.76 -8.66 -3.48
C ALA A 212 -13.29 -8.74 -3.58
N GLU A 213 -13.89 -9.86 -3.19
CA GLU A 213 -15.35 -10.05 -3.29
C GLU A 213 -16.14 -9.19 -2.31
N LEU A 214 -15.55 -8.82 -1.16
CA LEU A 214 -16.18 -7.91 -0.21
C LEU A 214 -15.93 -6.43 -0.49
N GLY A 215 -15.27 -6.08 -1.61
CA GLY A 215 -15.20 -4.71 -2.11
C GLY A 215 -13.95 -3.93 -1.68
N ALA A 216 -12.84 -4.59 -1.35
CA ALA A 216 -11.56 -3.90 -1.19
C ALA A 216 -11.02 -3.42 -2.56
N ASP A 217 -10.23 -2.35 -2.53
CA ASP A 217 -9.49 -1.85 -3.69
C ASP A 217 -8.06 -2.43 -3.74
N ILE A 218 -7.51 -2.78 -2.58
CA ILE A 218 -6.19 -3.44 -2.42
C ILE A 218 -6.35 -4.51 -1.33
N VAL A 219 -5.76 -5.69 -1.53
CA VAL A 219 -5.74 -6.73 -0.49
C VAL A 219 -4.30 -7.02 -0.06
N LYS A 220 -4.11 -7.11 1.26
CA LYS A 220 -2.85 -7.48 1.90
C LYS A 220 -2.97 -8.88 2.48
N VAL A 221 -2.09 -9.78 2.04
CA VAL A 221 -2.02 -11.17 2.50
C VAL A 221 -0.57 -11.58 2.78
N PRO A 222 -0.31 -12.68 3.53
CA PRO A 222 1.02 -13.23 3.66
C PRO A 222 1.58 -13.69 2.30
N TYR A 223 2.91 -13.66 2.15
CA TYR A 223 3.59 -14.32 1.04
C TYR A 223 3.70 -15.82 1.33
N THR A 224 3.43 -16.66 0.35
CA THR A 224 3.40 -18.14 0.49
C THR A 224 4.77 -18.78 0.63
N GLY A 225 5.86 -18.02 0.39
CA GLY A 225 7.23 -18.48 0.51
C GLY A 225 7.93 -18.75 -0.82
N ASP A 226 7.18 -18.97 -1.88
CA ASP A 226 7.72 -19.20 -3.24
C ASP A 226 6.89 -18.48 -4.32
N PRO A 227 7.51 -18.09 -5.45
CA PRO A 227 6.82 -17.36 -6.51
C PRO A 227 5.74 -18.18 -7.24
N GLU A 228 5.92 -19.49 -7.40
CA GLU A 228 4.99 -20.32 -8.18
C GLU A 228 3.63 -20.41 -7.49
N SER A 229 3.62 -20.74 -6.20
CA SER A 229 2.38 -20.82 -5.43
C SER A 229 1.73 -19.43 -5.27
N PHE A 230 2.54 -18.36 -5.13
CA PHE A 230 2.01 -17.02 -5.00
C PHE A 230 1.43 -16.47 -6.32
N THR A 231 1.94 -16.90 -7.47
CA THR A 231 1.34 -16.57 -8.77
C THR A 231 -0.12 -17.00 -8.83
N LYS A 232 -0.45 -18.18 -8.33
CA LYS A 232 -1.85 -18.68 -8.27
C LYS A 232 -2.74 -17.82 -7.36
N VAL A 233 -2.16 -17.26 -6.27
CA VAL A 233 -2.88 -16.32 -5.39
C VAL A 233 -3.22 -15.05 -6.16
N VAL A 234 -2.24 -14.48 -6.87
CA VAL A 234 -2.42 -13.23 -7.64
C VAL A 234 -3.39 -13.42 -8.79
N GLU A 235 -3.29 -14.51 -9.56
CA GLU A 235 -4.20 -14.84 -10.66
C GLU A 235 -5.64 -15.04 -10.20
N GLY A 236 -5.84 -15.60 -9.00
CA GLY A 236 -7.15 -15.81 -8.40
C GLY A 236 -7.80 -14.55 -7.81
N CYS A 237 -7.09 -13.40 -7.78
CA CYS A 237 -7.55 -12.15 -7.16
C CYS A 237 -7.63 -11.02 -8.19
N PRO A 238 -8.82 -10.47 -8.51
CA PRO A 238 -8.99 -9.45 -9.55
C PRO A 238 -8.56 -8.03 -9.14
N ILE A 239 -8.13 -7.84 -7.90
CA ILE A 239 -7.63 -6.55 -7.37
C ILE A 239 -6.15 -6.64 -7.03
N PRO A 240 -5.44 -5.50 -6.86
CA PRO A 240 -4.05 -5.47 -6.43
C PRO A 240 -3.80 -6.27 -5.15
N VAL A 241 -2.87 -7.23 -5.22
CA VAL A 241 -2.38 -7.98 -4.06
C VAL A 241 -1.06 -7.39 -3.60
N VAL A 242 -0.93 -7.07 -2.32
CA VAL A 242 0.32 -6.65 -1.67
C VAL A 242 0.68 -7.62 -0.56
N ILE A 243 1.98 -7.87 -0.36
CA ILE A 243 2.42 -8.83 0.65
C ILE A 243 2.60 -8.20 2.03
N ALA A 244 2.29 -8.98 3.06
CA ALA A 244 2.62 -8.67 4.46
C ALA A 244 4.05 -9.07 4.78
N GLY A 245 4.71 -8.33 5.69
CA GLY A 245 6.10 -8.59 6.09
C GLY A 245 6.29 -9.67 7.16
N GLY A 246 5.22 -10.04 7.85
CA GLY A 246 5.32 -10.99 8.97
C GLY A 246 6.14 -10.46 10.17
N PRO A 247 6.72 -11.35 10.99
CA PRO A 247 7.68 -11.00 12.04
C PRO A 247 8.95 -10.34 11.49
N LYS A 248 9.77 -9.74 12.37
CA LYS A 248 11.11 -9.27 12.01
C LYS A 248 11.95 -10.45 11.53
N MET A 249 12.49 -10.35 10.33
CA MET A 249 13.39 -11.34 9.73
C MET A 249 14.82 -11.17 10.27
N LYS A 250 15.64 -12.21 10.17
CA LYS A 250 16.99 -12.20 10.70
C LYS A 250 17.92 -11.28 9.90
N THR A 251 17.75 -11.22 8.59
CA THR A 251 18.60 -10.46 7.69
C THR A 251 17.79 -9.60 6.73
N GLU A 252 18.39 -8.51 6.27
CA GLU A 252 17.83 -7.64 5.25
C GLU A 252 17.72 -8.36 3.90
N ARG A 253 18.66 -9.28 3.61
CA ARG A 253 18.63 -10.16 2.43
C ARG A 253 17.32 -10.95 2.35
N GLU A 254 16.90 -11.59 3.44
CA GLU A 254 15.66 -12.38 3.48
C GLU A 254 14.43 -11.51 3.14
N VAL A 255 14.42 -10.26 3.60
CA VAL A 255 13.34 -9.30 3.28
C VAL A 255 13.33 -8.98 1.79
N LEU A 256 14.50 -8.70 1.20
CA LEU A 256 14.62 -8.38 -0.22
C LEU A 256 14.25 -9.56 -1.11
N GLU A 257 14.66 -10.79 -0.75
CA GLU A 257 14.34 -12.03 -1.47
C GLU A 257 12.83 -12.31 -1.44
N MET A 258 12.18 -12.15 -0.28
CA MET A 258 10.74 -12.28 -0.14
C MET A 258 10.00 -11.29 -1.05
N VAL A 259 10.40 -10.02 -1.03
CA VAL A 259 9.77 -8.98 -1.85
C VAL A 259 10.01 -9.24 -3.34
N TYR A 260 11.24 -9.58 -3.71
CA TYR A 260 11.59 -9.89 -5.10
C TYR A 260 10.76 -11.07 -5.63
N GLY A 261 10.65 -12.17 -4.86
CA GLY A 261 9.84 -13.33 -5.22
C GLY A 261 8.36 -12.97 -5.40
N ALA A 262 7.79 -12.18 -4.49
CA ALA A 262 6.41 -11.74 -4.59
C ALA A 262 6.15 -10.83 -5.81
N ILE A 263 7.05 -9.89 -6.11
CA ILE A 263 6.96 -9.03 -7.30
C ILE A 263 7.06 -9.84 -8.58
N LYS A 264 7.94 -10.84 -8.64
CA LYS A 264 8.05 -11.79 -9.77
C LYS A 264 6.77 -12.59 -9.97
N ALA A 265 6.10 -12.96 -8.88
CA ALA A 265 4.80 -13.65 -8.92
C ALA A 265 3.61 -12.74 -9.31
N GLY A 266 3.83 -11.45 -9.54
CA GLY A 266 2.80 -10.50 -9.99
C GLY A 266 2.18 -9.64 -8.89
N ALA A 267 2.66 -9.70 -7.63
CA ALA A 267 2.25 -8.79 -6.58
C ALA A 267 2.37 -7.32 -7.02
N LYS A 268 1.43 -6.49 -6.58
CA LYS A 268 1.44 -5.04 -6.87
C LYS A 268 2.15 -4.23 -5.79
N GLY A 269 2.99 -4.88 -5.00
CA GLY A 269 3.81 -4.22 -4.00
C GLY A 269 3.78 -4.92 -2.65
N LEU A 270 4.05 -4.13 -1.62
CA LEU A 270 4.19 -4.59 -0.26
C LEU A 270 3.47 -3.68 0.75
N SER A 271 3.12 -4.28 1.89
CA SER A 271 2.65 -3.57 3.08
C SER A 271 3.37 -4.14 4.29
N ILE A 272 4.64 -3.73 4.47
CA ILE A 272 5.62 -4.28 5.43
C ILE A 272 5.94 -3.22 6.49
N GLY A 273 5.77 -3.58 7.77
CA GLY A 273 6.06 -2.71 8.92
C GLY A 273 7.43 -3.00 9.54
N ARG A 274 7.48 -3.96 10.46
CA ARG A 274 8.64 -4.29 11.31
C ARG A 274 9.96 -4.43 10.55
N ASN A 275 9.95 -5.10 9.42
CA ASN A 275 11.16 -5.30 8.59
C ASN A 275 11.68 -4.00 7.95
N ILE A 276 10.88 -2.92 7.96
CA ILE A 276 11.28 -1.60 7.47
C ILE A 276 11.58 -0.66 8.64
N PHE A 277 10.61 -0.42 9.54
CA PHE A 277 10.82 0.58 10.60
C PHE A 277 11.81 0.14 11.69
N GLN A 278 12.13 -1.16 11.80
CA GLN A 278 13.21 -1.71 12.63
C GLN A 278 14.48 -2.04 11.82
N ALA A 279 14.60 -1.61 10.57
CA ALA A 279 15.84 -1.72 9.82
C ALA A 279 16.91 -0.82 10.43
N ARG A 280 18.19 -1.20 10.29
CA ARG A 280 19.33 -0.39 10.73
C ARG A 280 19.31 1.01 10.13
N ASP A 281 18.99 1.09 8.85
CA ASP A 281 18.75 2.33 8.10
C ASP A 281 17.46 2.21 7.30
N ARG A 282 16.40 2.89 7.79
CA ARG A 282 15.07 2.85 7.18
C ARG A 282 15.05 3.46 5.79
N ILE A 283 15.81 4.55 5.59
CA ILE A 283 15.88 5.27 4.33
C ILE A 283 16.50 4.37 3.26
N LYS A 284 17.66 3.77 3.56
CA LYS A 284 18.33 2.83 2.66
C LYS A 284 17.44 1.60 2.37
N MET A 285 16.79 1.03 3.40
CA MET A 285 15.89 -0.12 3.22
C MET A 285 14.73 0.20 2.27
N VAL A 286 14.07 1.34 2.43
CA VAL A 286 12.98 1.72 1.53
C VAL A 286 13.51 2.01 0.12
N ARG A 287 14.65 2.65 -0.05
CA ARG A 287 15.31 2.85 -1.36
C ARG A 287 15.62 1.53 -2.04
N ALA A 288 16.15 0.56 -1.30
CA ALA A 288 16.42 -0.79 -1.79
C ALA A 288 15.13 -1.47 -2.28
N LEU A 289 14.06 -1.39 -1.50
CA LEU A 289 12.75 -1.92 -1.88
C LEU A 289 12.14 -1.21 -3.09
N ASN A 290 12.36 0.11 -3.25
CA ASN A 290 11.93 0.87 -4.43
C ASN A 290 12.51 0.31 -5.72
N LEU A 291 13.81 0.00 -5.73
CA LEU A 291 14.48 -0.57 -6.90
C LEU A 291 13.90 -1.94 -7.29
N ILE A 292 13.58 -2.78 -6.30
CA ILE A 292 12.94 -4.07 -6.57
C ILE A 292 11.52 -3.88 -7.08
N VAL A 293 10.71 -3.09 -6.37
CA VAL A 293 9.27 -2.96 -6.63
C VAL A 293 9.01 -2.20 -7.93
N HIS A 294 9.64 -1.05 -8.12
CA HIS A 294 9.34 -0.15 -9.23
C HIS A 294 10.25 -0.33 -10.45
N GLU A 295 11.51 -0.74 -10.25
CA GLU A 295 12.48 -0.88 -11.34
C GLU A 295 12.77 -2.35 -11.69
N GLY A 296 12.37 -3.31 -10.86
CA GLY A 296 12.55 -4.74 -11.11
C GLY A 296 14.00 -5.22 -10.93
N LYS A 297 14.81 -4.47 -10.16
CA LYS A 297 16.22 -4.81 -9.89
C LYS A 297 16.35 -6.10 -9.10
N GLY A 298 17.45 -6.81 -9.34
CA GLY A 298 17.77 -8.06 -8.62
C GLY A 298 18.30 -7.82 -7.20
N VAL A 299 18.15 -8.83 -6.33
CA VAL A 299 18.55 -8.74 -4.91
C VAL A 299 20.04 -8.41 -4.75
N GLU A 300 20.94 -9.05 -5.52
CA GLU A 300 22.39 -8.82 -5.42
C GLU A 300 22.82 -7.39 -5.80
N GLU A 301 22.10 -6.77 -6.74
CA GLU A 301 22.34 -5.38 -7.12
C GLU A 301 21.92 -4.42 -6.01
N VAL A 302 20.78 -4.72 -5.37
CA VAL A 302 20.15 -3.86 -4.38
C VAL A 302 20.81 -3.96 -3.00
N LEU A 303 21.35 -5.12 -2.64
CA LEU A 303 22.07 -5.31 -1.37
C LEU A 303 23.24 -4.34 -1.18
N LYS A 304 23.92 -3.94 -2.25
CA LYS A 304 25.01 -2.97 -2.23
C LYS A 304 24.62 -1.60 -1.68
N ILE A 305 23.31 -1.28 -1.65
CA ILE A 305 22.81 -0.01 -1.10
C ILE A 305 22.73 -0.06 0.42
N LEU A 306 22.59 -1.27 0.98
CA LEU A 306 22.47 -1.48 2.43
C LEU A 306 23.84 -1.55 3.12
N GLU A 307 24.88 -1.83 2.37
CA GLU A 307 26.27 -1.73 2.83
C GLU A 307 26.68 -0.24 3.01
#